data_2383d192804e3e375261f22a269cafe4
#
_entry.id   2383d192804e3e375261f22a269cafe4
#
_cell.length_a   1.000
_cell.length_b   1.000
_cell.length_c   1.000
_cell.angle_alpha   90.00
_cell.angle_beta   90.00
_cell.angle_gamma   90.00
#
_symmetry.space_group_name_H-M   'P 1'
#
loop_
_entity.id
_entity.type
_entity.pdbx_description
1 polymer ?
#
loop_
_entity_poly.entity_id
_entity_poly.type
_entity_poly.pdbx_seq_one_letter_code
_entity_poly.pdbx_strand_id
1 'polypeptide(L)'
;MAKIKKGDLVQVISGAKPERGGDRGKQGKVLEILAERNRVIVEGVNYVTKHTRVGQTQRGTKTGGIETIEAPIHISNVAIVDPETKKPTRVGHRVEEQTKDGVKRTVRVRYAKKSGKDL
;
A
#
# COMPACT_ATOMS: atom_id res chain seq x y z
N MET A 1 8.89 -7.57 10.20
CA MET A 1 7.73 -6.71 10.54
C MET A 1 7.49 -5.73 9.40
N ALA A 2 6.27 -5.68 8.89
CA ALA A 2 5.94 -4.77 7.81
C ALA A 2 5.98 -3.33 8.29
N LYS A 3 6.74 -2.49 7.63
CA LYS A 3 6.82 -1.05 7.91
C LYS A 3 5.69 -0.27 7.25
N ILE A 4 4.94 -0.93 6.37
CA ILE A 4 3.80 -0.37 5.64
C ILE A 4 2.52 -0.88 6.27
N LYS A 5 1.54 -0.01 6.44
CA LYS A 5 0.24 -0.34 7.00
C LYS A 5 -0.87 0.03 6.03
N LYS A 6 -2.04 -0.56 6.21
CA LYS A 6 -3.24 -0.21 5.46
C LYS A 6 -3.55 1.28 5.62
N GLY A 7 -3.83 1.95 4.51
CA GLY A 7 -4.09 3.38 4.47
C GLY A 7 -2.86 4.26 4.24
N ASP A 8 -1.65 3.68 4.27
CA ASP A 8 -0.43 4.43 3.99
C ASP A 8 -0.37 4.83 2.52
N LEU A 9 0.16 6.03 2.26
CA LEU A 9 0.47 6.45 0.91
C LEU A 9 1.85 5.90 0.52
N VAL A 10 1.90 5.15 -0.58
CA VAL A 10 3.12 4.52 -1.08
C VAL A 10 3.34 4.88 -2.54
N GLN A 11 4.58 4.75 -3.00
CA GLN A 11 4.95 4.96 -4.40
C GLN A 11 5.61 3.70 -4.93
N VAL A 12 5.25 3.33 -6.15
CA VAL A 12 5.89 2.21 -6.86
C VAL A 12 7.29 2.63 -7.29
N ILE A 13 8.30 1.88 -6.85
CA ILE A 13 9.71 2.21 -7.08
C ILE A 13 10.39 1.27 -8.08
N SER A 14 9.68 0.29 -8.60
CA SER A 14 10.23 -0.69 -9.54
C SER A 14 9.27 -0.95 -10.70
N GLY A 15 9.74 -1.73 -11.66
CA GLY A 15 8.96 -2.06 -12.84
C GLY A 15 9.17 -1.10 -13.99
N ALA A 16 8.32 -1.20 -15.01
CA ALA A 16 8.40 -0.37 -16.19
C ALA A 16 7.90 1.05 -15.93
N LYS A 17 8.47 2.01 -16.63
CA LYS A 17 8.02 3.42 -16.60
C LYS A 17 6.62 3.53 -17.19
N PRO A 18 5.85 4.57 -16.82
CA PRO A 18 4.50 4.79 -17.38
C PRO A 18 4.49 4.88 -18.91
N GLU A 19 5.53 5.40 -19.50
CA GLU A 19 5.71 5.49 -20.96
C GLU A 19 5.67 4.12 -21.66
N ARG A 20 6.02 3.06 -20.93
CA ARG A 20 5.99 1.67 -21.40
C ARG A 20 4.82 0.88 -20.83
N GLY A 21 3.82 1.56 -20.29
CA GLY A 21 2.66 0.92 -19.69
C GLY A 21 2.86 0.41 -18.27
N GLY A 22 3.95 0.78 -17.62
CA GLY A 22 4.24 0.39 -16.24
C GLY A 22 3.72 1.38 -15.21
N ASP A 23 3.92 1.06 -13.95
CA ASP A 23 3.40 1.84 -12.82
C ASP A 23 4.48 2.55 -12.01
N ARG A 24 5.75 2.48 -12.44
CA ARG A 24 6.84 3.12 -11.69
C ARG A 24 6.59 4.62 -11.52
N GLY A 25 6.67 5.07 -10.27
CA GLY A 25 6.44 6.46 -9.91
C GLY A 25 5.00 6.80 -9.53
N LYS A 26 4.06 5.90 -9.75
CA LYS A 26 2.67 6.11 -9.31
C LYS A 26 2.55 6.01 -7.80
N GLN A 27 1.72 6.85 -7.23
CA GLN A 27 1.42 6.86 -5.81
C GLN A 27 -0.02 6.44 -5.57
N GLY A 28 -0.25 5.75 -4.47
CA GLY A 28 -1.58 5.32 -4.09
C GLY A 28 -1.62 4.89 -2.63
N LYS A 29 -2.82 4.76 -2.10
CA LYS A 29 -3.02 4.27 -0.74
C LYS A 29 -3.04 2.75 -0.71
N VAL A 30 -2.48 2.18 0.34
CA VAL A 30 -2.54 0.75 0.58
C VAL A 30 -3.95 0.36 0.97
N LEU A 31 -4.59 -0.46 0.16
CA LEU A 31 -5.95 -0.94 0.40
C LEU A 31 -5.97 -2.17 1.31
N GLU A 32 -4.99 -3.05 1.13
CA GLU A 32 -4.90 -4.30 1.89
C GLU A 32 -3.45 -4.77 1.97
N ILE A 33 -3.11 -5.45 3.04
CA ILE A 33 -1.79 -6.06 3.24
C ILE A 33 -1.96 -7.57 3.33
N LEU A 34 -1.27 -8.27 2.43
CA LEU A 34 -1.21 -9.72 2.42
C LEU A 34 0.11 -10.16 3.07
N ALA A 35 0.14 -10.13 4.39
CA ALA A 35 1.37 -10.37 5.15
C ALA A 35 2.01 -11.73 4.89
N GLU A 36 1.20 -12.76 4.70
CA GLU A 36 1.69 -14.11 4.42
C GLU A 36 2.45 -14.21 3.10
N ARG A 37 2.11 -13.35 2.15
CA ARG A 37 2.73 -13.32 0.82
C ARG A 37 3.73 -12.20 0.66
N ASN A 38 3.91 -11.36 1.68
CA ASN A 38 4.71 -10.14 1.62
C ASN A 38 4.30 -9.23 0.46
N ARG A 39 3.00 -9.10 0.24
CA ARG A 39 2.42 -8.29 -0.82
C ARG A 39 1.41 -7.29 -0.28
N VAL A 40 1.22 -6.22 -1.03
CA VAL A 40 0.23 -5.19 -0.71
C VAL A 40 -0.58 -4.87 -1.95
N ILE A 41 -1.85 -4.52 -1.75
CA ILE A 41 -2.71 -4.02 -2.81
C ILE A 41 -2.77 -2.51 -2.66
N VAL A 42 -2.39 -1.82 -3.71
CA VAL A 42 -2.31 -0.36 -3.75
C VAL A 42 -3.35 0.20 -4.71
N GLU A 43 -4.10 1.19 -4.26
CA GLU A 43 -5.14 1.83 -5.07
C GLU A 43 -4.55 2.45 -6.34
N GLY A 44 -5.14 2.14 -7.48
CA GLY A 44 -4.79 2.73 -8.76
C GLY A 44 -3.53 2.20 -9.42
N VAL A 45 -2.87 1.18 -8.86
CA VAL A 45 -1.65 0.62 -9.44
C VAL A 45 -1.75 -0.89 -9.62
N ASN A 46 -0.93 -1.38 -10.55
CA ASN A 46 -0.84 -2.81 -10.88
C ASN A 46 -2.19 -3.42 -11.28
N TYR A 47 -2.93 -2.70 -12.12
CA TYR A 47 -4.18 -3.22 -12.65
C TYR A 47 -3.94 -4.45 -13.53
N VAL A 48 -4.72 -5.47 -13.29
CA VAL A 48 -4.75 -6.66 -14.15
C VAL A 48 -6.17 -6.89 -14.63
N THR A 49 -6.27 -7.37 -15.86
CA THR A 49 -7.55 -7.78 -16.40
C THR A 49 -7.81 -9.21 -15.96
N LYS A 50 -8.87 -9.38 -15.20
CA LYS A 50 -9.27 -10.69 -14.69
C LYS A 50 -10.50 -11.16 -15.44
N HIS A 51 -10.41 -12.35 -16.06
CA HIS A 51 -11.56 -13.01 -16.62
C HIS A 51 -12.32 -13.72 -15.51
N THR A 52 -13.39 -13.08 -15.08
CA THR A 52 -14.25 -13.67 -14.05
C THR A 52 -15.18 -14.67 -14.70
N ARG A 53 -15.33 -15.84 -14.10
CA ARG A 53 -16.27 -16.84 -14.59
C ARG A 53 -17.66 -16.26 -14.56
N VAL A 54 -18.36 -16.32 -15.70
CA VAL A 54 -19.73 -15.85 -15.79
C VAL A 54 -20.61 -16.77 -14.94
N GLY A 55 -21.22 -16.21 -13.91
CA GLY A 55 -22.14 -16.91 -13.05
C GLY A 55 -23.55 -16.34 -13.21
N GLN A 56 -24.52 -17.07 -12.71
CA GLN A 56 -25.89 -16.56 -12.61
C GLN A 56 -26.08 -15.89 -11.26
N THR A 57 -26.70 -14.71 -11.28
CA THR A 57 -27.16 -14.08 -10.05
C THR A 57 -28.45 -14.77 -9.58
N GLN A 58 -28.90 -14.45 -8.39
CA GLN A 58 -30.17 -14.93 -7.87
C GLN A 58 -31.36 -14.57 -8.75
N ARG A 59 -31.22 -13.57 -9.60
CA ARG A 59 -32.26 -13.16 -10.56
C ARG A 59 -32.14 -13.85 -11.92
N GLY A 60 -31.24 -14.81 -12.05
CA GLY A 60 -31.00 -15.48 -13.32
C GLY A 60 -30.20 -14.65 -14.34
N THR A 61 -29.71 -13.47 -13.96
CA THR A 61 -28.91 -12.62 -14.82
C THR A 61 -27.48 -13.10 -14.84
N LYS A 62 -26.87 -13.17 -16.02
CA LYS A 62 -25.45 -13.50 -16.12
C LYS A 62 -24.62 -12.32 -15.64
N THR A 63 -23.77 -12.57 -14.64
CA THR A 63 -22.79 -11.61 -14.16
C THR A 63 -21.39 -12.18 -14.35
N GLY A 64 -20.43 -11.31 -14.49
CA GLY A 64 -19.06 -11.69 -14.72
C GLY A 64 -18.56 -11.08 -16.02
N GLY A 65 -17.42 -11.55 -16.48
CA GLY A 65 -16.78 -11.06 -17.66
C GLY A 65 -15.37 -10.54 -17.38
N ILE A 66 -14.98 -9.46 -18.02
CA ILE A 66 -13.65 -8.88 -17.89
C ILE A 66 -13.70 -7.79 -16.82
N GLU A 67 -12.97 -7.99 -15.73
CA GLU A 67 -12.83 -7.01 -14.66
C GLU A 67 -11.40 -6.51 -14.59
N THR A 68 -11.23 -5.21 -14.34
CA THR A 68 -9.92 -4.62 -14.08
C THR A 68 -9.82 -4.35 -12.58
N ILE A 69 -8.91 -5.04 -11.93
CA ILE A 69 -8.70 -4.92 -10.48
C ILE A 69 -7.22 -4.72 -10.17
N GLU A 70 -6.95 -4.14 -9.03
CA GLU A 70 -5.58 -4.00 -8.54
C GLU A 70 -5.07 -5.37 -8.08
N ALA A 71 -3.93 -5.80 -8.64
CA ALA A 71 -3.26 -7.02 -8.21
C ALA A 71 -2.25 -6.72 -7.10
N PRO A 72 -1.97 -7.69 -6.22
CA PRO A 72 -0.95 -7.51 -5.18
C PRO A 72 0.43 -7.25 -5.76
N ILE A 73 1.16 -6.33 -5.13
CA ILE A 73 2.54 -5.99 -5.45
C ILE A 73 3.42 -6.43 -4.29
N HIS A 74 4.59 -6.98 -4.58
CA HIS A 74 5.54 -7.32 -3.53
C HIS A 74 5.93 -6.07 -2.75
N ILE A 75 6.01 -6.19 -1.44
CA ILE A 75 6.25 -5.04 -0.55
C ILE A 75 7.56 -4.30 -0.82
N SER A 76 8.57 -5.02 -1.36
CA SER A 76 9.85 -4.41 -1.75
C SER A 76 9.76 -3.50 -2.97
N ASN A 77 8.66 -3.57 -3.73
CA ASN A 77 8.45 -2.79 -4.94
C ASN A 77 7.76 -1.45 -4.68
N VAL A 78 7.43 -1.16 -3.45
CA VAL A 78 6.80 0.10 -3.04
C VAL A 78 7.57 0.70 -1.88
N ALA A 79 7.49 2.03 -1.76
CA ALA A 79 8.09 2.76 -0.64
C ALA A 79 7.08 3.75 -0.09
N ILE A 80 7.14 3.99 1.22
CA ILE A 80 6.32 5.00 1.88
C ILE A 80 6.64 6.37 1.28
N VAL A 81 5.61 7.17 1.05
CA VAL A 81 5.77 8.55 0.60
C VAL A 81 5.89 9.46 1.81
N ASP A 82 6.95 10.28 1.81
CA ASP A 82 7.16 11.29 2.82
C ASP A 82 6.05 12.35 2.73
N PRO A 83 5.32 12.63 3.81
CA PRO A 83 4.21 13.59 3.75
C PRO A 83 4.66 15.03 3.48
N GLU A 84 5.90 15.36 3.77
CA GLU A 84 6.43 16.70 3.53
C GLU A 84 7.00 16.86 2.12
N THR A 85 7.88 15.95 1.70
CA THR A 85 8.55 16.04 0.39
C THR A 85 7.75 15.43 -0.75
N LYS A 86 6.75 14.62 -0.46
CA LYS A 86 5.96 13.85 -1.44
C LYS A 86 6.80 12.88 -2.27
N LYS A 87 7.93 12.46 -1.75
CA LYS A 87 8.86 11.54 -2.40
C LYS A 87 9.01 10.27 -1.58
N PRO A 88 9.44 9.15 -2.20
CA PRO A 88 9.67 7.92 -1.47
C PRO A 88 10.73 8.11 -0.39
N THR A 89 10.48 7.54 0.77
CA THR A 89 11.39 7.58 1.91
C THR A 89 11.43 6.23 2.60
N ARG A 90 12.38 6.04 3.47
CA ARG A 90 12.43 4.89 4.35
C ARG A 90 11.70 5.20 5.65
N VAL A 91 11.15 4.16 6.24
CA VAL A 91 10.46 4.26 7.53
C VAL A 91 11.45 3.98 8.65
N GLY A 92 11.58 4.92 9.56
CA GLY A 92 12.29 4.72 10.81
C GLY A 92 11.30 4.55 11.95
N HIS A 93 11.77 3.97 13.04
CA HIS A 93 10.99 3.85 14.27
C HIS A 93 11.74 4.54 15.39
N ARG A 94 11.02 5.36 16.15
CA ARG A 94 11.52 5.89 17.40
C ARG A 94 10.63 5.42 18.54
N VAL A 95 11.20 5.35 19.73
CA VAL A 95 10.51 4.93 20.92
C VAL A 95 10.17 6.16 21.74
N GLU A 96 8.91 6.32 22.08
CA GLU A 96 8.44 7.40 22.93
C GLU A 96 7.76 6.84 24.16
N GLU A 97 7.92 7.53 25.30
CA GLU A 97 7.14 7.24 26.47
C GLU A 97 5.86 8.06 26.46
N GLN A 98 4.73 7.39 26.60
CA GLN A 98 3.43 8.03 26.73
C GLN A 98 2.82 7.67 28.05
N THR A 99 2.29 8.67 28.75
CA THR A 99 1.54 8.47 29.98
C THR A 99 0.05 8.57 29.66
N LYS A 100 -0.67 7.46 29.87
CA LYS A 100 -2.11 7.41 29.68
C LYS A 100 -2.73 6.82 30.95
N ASP A 101 -3.68 7.54 31.54
CA ASP A 101 -4.36 7.13 32.79
C ASP A 101 -3.40 6.81 33.93
N GLY A 102 -2.30 7.55 34.03
CA GLY A 102 -1.28 7.34 35.05
C GLY A 102 -0.32 6.18 34.80
N VAL A 103 -0.47 5.50 33.69
CA VAL A 103 0.38 4.37 33.29
C VAL A 103 1.35 4.81 32.21
N LYS A 104 2.64 4.63 32.44
CA LYS A 104 3.67 4.89 31.45
C LYS A 104 3.74 3.71 30.46
N ARG A 105 3.63 4.00 29.18
CA ARG A 105 3.78 3.01 28.11
C ARG A 105 4.82 3.46 27.11
N THR A 106 5.60 2.51 26.62
CA THR A 106 6.54 2.72 25.56
C THR A 106 5.85 2.46 24.23
N VAL A 107 5.87 3.43 23.33
CA VAL A 107 5.21 3.34 22.02
C VAL A 107 6.24 3.52 20.92
N ARG A 108 6.14 2.71 19.89
CA ARG A 108 6.93 2.89 18.67
C ARG A 108 6.19 3.80 17.71
N VAL A 109 6.87 4.87 17.30
CA VAL A 109 6.32 5.83 16.34
C VAL A 109 7.08 5.68 15.03
N ARG A 110 6.33 5.51 13.94
CA ARG A 110 6.91 5.49 12.60
C ARG A 110 7.15 6.92 12.13
N TYR A 111 8.26 7.15 11.50
CA TYR A 111 8.57 8.46 10.92
C TYR A 111 9.27 8.30 9.56
N ALA A 112 9.11 9.32 8.72
CA ALA A 112 9.80 9.38 7.44
C ALA A 112 11.23 9.84 7.65
N LYS A 113 12.22 9.05 7.23
CA LYS A 113 13.63 9.37 7.47
C LYS A 113 14.11 10.63 6.73
N LYS A 114 13.50 10.96 5.60
CA LYS A 114 13.89 12.16 4.84
C LYS A 114 13.56 13.47 5.53
N SER A 115 12.36 13.58 6.07
CA SER A 115 11.88 14.82 6.69
C SER A 115 11.82 14.77 8.20
N GLY A 116 11.81 13.58 8.79
CA GLY A 116 11.59 13.39 10.21
C GLY A 116 10.13 13.48 10.64
N LYS A 117 9.21 13.63 9.71
CA LYS A 117 7.78 13.73 10.00
C LYS A 117 7.18 12.38 10.38
N ASP A 118 6.28 12.39 11.34
CA ASP A 118 5.56 11.18 11.74
C ASP A 118 4.62 10.70 10.65
N LEU A 119 4.53 9.42 10.55
CA LEU A 119 3.64 8.75 9.59
C LEU A 119 2.30 8.38 10.20
#